data_6b1ab6ba74b5e8d45164cf1024f0ae27
#
_entry.id   6b1ab6ba74b5e8d45164cf1024f0ae27
#
_cell.length_a   1.000
_cell.length_b   1.000
_cell.length_c   1.000
_cell.angle_alpha   90.00
_cell.angle_beta   90.00
_cell.angle_gamma   90.00
#
_symmetry.space_group_name_H-M   'P 1'
#
loop_
_entity.id
_entity.type
_entity.pdbx_description
1 polymer ?
#
loop_
_entity_poly.entity_id
_entity_poly.type
_entity_poly.pdbx_seq_one_letter_code
_entity_poly.pdbx_strand_id
1 'polypeptide(L)'
;FNRQFGRTREAYHGGVRRMLGRSGRWMVVYFAVIAATAWLFAKLPGSFLPEEDQGYFISLVQLPAGATQERTLEVLSQVEQHYLKQPEVANVIGVAGFSFFGRGQNSALAFVRMKDWEERTRPENAATAVVRRANMALSRIKQAMIFAVNPPPIPELGAVGGFDFRLIDRGNLGGERLLEARNVALGLAMQDGRLAGVRPEGQEPAPQLLVDID
;
A
#
# COMPACT_ATOMS: atom_id res chain seq x y z
N PHE A 1 4.60 56.34 3.65
CA PHE A 1 4.69 55.34 4.71
C PHE A 1 3.78 55.72 5.89
N ASN A 2 3.90 56.93 6.46
CA ASN A 2 3.16 57.35 7.65
C ASN A 2 1.62 57.40 7.48
N ARG A 3 1.10 57.79 6.29
CA ARG A 3 -0.35 57.81 6.06
C ARG A 3 -0.98 56.41 6.00
N GLN A 4 -0.31 55.45 5.42
CA GLN A 4 -0.79 54.08 5.38
C GLN A 4 -0.71 53.45 6.77
N PHE A 5 0.39 53.67 7.48
CA PHE A 5 0.55 53.21 8.86
C PHE A 5 -0.53 53.78 9.79
N GLY A 6 -0.84 55.08 9.69
CA GLY A 6 -1.92 55.70 10.46
C GLY A 6 -3.29 55.03 10.20
N ARG A 7 -3.65 54.79 8.92
CA ARG A 7 -4.91 54.11 8.55
C ARG A 7 -4.98 52.69 9.10
N THR A 8 -3.88 51.91 9.00
CA THR A 8 -3.82 50.53 9.50
C THR A 8 -3.98 50.53 11.02
N ARG A 9 -3.33 51.47 11.74
CA ARG A 9 -3.45 51.58 13.20
C ARG A 9 -4.88 51.91 13.63
N GLU A 10 -5.55 52.86 12.96
CA GLU A 10 -6.93 53.22 13.27
C GLU A 10 -7.91 52.07 12.98
N ALA A 11 -7.74 51.36 11.85
CA ALA A 11 -8.52 50.18 11.54
C ALA A 11 -8.35 49.06 12.58
N TYR A 12 -7.11 48.82 13.02
CA TYR A 12 -6.81 47.87 14.07
C TYR A 12 -7.47 48.25 15.40
N HIS A 13 -7.30 49.50 15.86
CA HIS A 13 -7.93 49.99 17.08
C HIS A 13 -9.47 49.90 17.01
N GLY A 14 -10.06 50.25 15.85
CA GLY A 14 -11.51 50.12 15.63
C GLY A 14 -11.98 48.65 15.71
N GLY A 15 -11.20 47.73 15.14
CA GLY A 15 -11.44 46.28 15.18
C GLY A 15 -11.41 45.74 16.60
N VAL A 16 -10.33 46.02 17.33
CA VAL A 16 -10.16 45.58 18.73
C VAL A 16 -11.26 46.13 19.63
N ARG A 17 -11.59 47.42 19.51
CA ARG A 17 -12.66 48.01 20.32
C ARG A 17 -14.02 47.37 20.04
N ARG A 18 -14.32 47.02 18.77
CA ARG A 18 -15.54 46.32 18.39
C ARG A 18 -15.59 44.89 18.92
N MET A 19 -14.44 44.19 18.93
CA MET A 19 -14.32 42.85 19.51
C MET A 19 -14.54 42.89 21.01
N LEU A 20 -13.89 43.80 21.73
CA LEU A 20 -14.03 43.97 23.17
C LEU A 20 -15.45 44.35 23.57
N GLY A 21 -16.11 45.25 22.83
CA GLY A 21 -17.50 45.67 23.09
C GLY A 21 -18.53 44.55 22.84
N ARG A 22 -18.16 43.46 22.16
CA ARG A 22 -19.02 42.30 21.88
C ARG A 22 -18.31 40.99 22.21
N SER A 23 -17.55 40.99 23.28
CA SER A 23 -16.69 39.86 23.70
C SER A 23 -17.44 38.51 23.72
N GLY A 24 -18.66 38.46 24.25
CA GLY A 24 -19.44 37.24 24.28
C GLY A 24 -19.70 36.62 22.90
N ARG A 25 -20.00 37.45 21.87
CA ARG A 25 -20.18 36.93 20.49
C ARG A 25 -18.89 36.41 19.90
N TRP A 26 -17.79 37.09 20.14
CA TRP A 26 -16.46 36.66 19.66
C TRP A 26 -15.99 35.42 20.38
N MET A 27 -16.32 35.23 21.65
CA MET A 27 -16.06 33.98 22.38
C MET A 27 -16.82 32.81 21.76
N VAL A 28 -18.09 32.99 21.36
CA VAL A 28 -18.86 31.95 20.67
C VAL A 28 -18.18 31.58 19.34
N VAL A 29 -17.76 32.58 18.55
CA VAL A 29 -17.04 32.33 17.28
C VAL A 29 -15.74 31.58 17.54
N TYR A 30 -14.99 31.98 18.57
CA TYR A 30 -13.73 31.32 18.95
C TYR A 30 -13.94 29.85 19.32
N PHE A 31 -14.91 29.54 20.16
CA PHE A 31 -15.22 28.15 20.51
C PHE A 31 -15.78 27.36 19.33
N ALA A 32 -16.56 28.00 18.43
CA ALA A 32 -17.01 27.35 17.21
C ALA A 32 -15.85 26.98 16.29
N VAL A 33 -14.84 27.84 16.15
CA VAL A 33 -13.61 27.54 15.39
C VAL A 33 -12.83 26.40 16.03
N ILE A 34 -12.66 26.43 17.37
CA ILE A 34 -12.00 25.33 18.08
C ILE A 34 -12.74 24.02 17.87
N ALA A 35 -14.06 24.02 18.02
CA ALA A 35 -14.87 22.82 17.83
C ALA A 35 -14.78 22.30 16.39
N ALA A 36 -14.84 23.20 15.40
CA ALA A 36 -14.68 22.82 14.01
C ALA A 36 -13.27 22.25 13.71
N THR A 37 -12.23 22.85 14.28
CA THR A 37 -10.85 22.37 14.15
C THR A 37 -10.69 20.97 14.80
N ALA A 38 -11.20 20.80 16.00
CA ALA A 38 -11.17 19.50 16.69
C ALA A 38 -11.95 18.43 15.92
N TRP A 39 -13.10 18.79 15.36
CA TRP A 39 -13.89 17.89 14.52
C TRP A 39 -13.15 17.51 13.24
N LEU A 40 -12.53 18.47 12.55
CA LEU A 40 -11.69 18.20 11.38
C LEU A 40 -10.52 17.29 11.74
N PHE A 41 -9.85 17.56 12.86
CA PHE A 41 -8.72 16.74 13.33
C PHE A 41 -9.15 15.28 13.62
N ALA A 42 -10.34 15.10 14.20
CA ALA A 42 -10.88 13.76 14.45
C ALA A 42 -11.26 13.00 13.16
N LYS A 43 -11.46 13.71 12.05
CA LYS A 43 -11.75 13.14 10.73
C LYS A 43 -10.50 12.77 9.93
N LEU A 44 -9.34 13.28 10.31
CA LEU A 44 -8.09 12.96 9.63
C LEU A 44 -7.76 11.47 9.85
N PRO A 45 -7.47 10.72 8.77
CA PRO A 45 -7.02 9.35 8.91
C PRO A 45 -5.68 9.34 9.67
N GLY A 46 -5.64 8.57 10.75
CA GLY A 46 -4.43 8.39 11.56
C GLY A 46 -3.48 7.40 10.88
N SER A 47 -2.78 7.82 9.85
CA SER A 47 -1.71 7.04 9.24
C SER A 47 -0.37 7.68 9.56
N PHE A 48 0.62 6.86 9.91
CA PHE A 48 1.99 7.33 10.14
C PHE A 48 2.61 7.91 8.86
N LEU A 49 2.28 7.30 7.72
CA LEU A 49 2.63 7.76 6.38
C LEU A 49 1.40 7.63 5.49
N PRO A 50 0.96 8.70 4.83
CA PRO A 50 -0.10 8.60 3.84
C PRO A 50 0.37 7.77 2.65
N GLU A 51 -0.56 7.00 2.06
CA GLU A 51 -0.29 6.33 0.78
C GLU A 51 -0.14 7.38 -0.32
N GLU A 52 1.01 7.37 -0.98
CA GLU A 52 1.33 8.29 -2.06
C GLU A 52 1.28 7.58 -3.41
N ASP A 53 0.83 8.29 -4.45
CA ASP A 53 0.97 7.85 -5.84
C ASP A 53 2.37 8.20 -6.34
N GLN A 54 3.28 7.22 -6.29
CA GLN A 54 4.68 7.39 -6.71
C GLN A 54 4.87 7.27 -8.23
N GLY A 55 3.79 7.16 -9.01
CA GLY A 55 3.88 6.98 -10.45
C GLY A 55 4.26 5.57 -10.89
N TYR A 56 4.37 4.62 -9.98
CA TYR A 56 4.59 3.21 -10.26
C TYR A 56 4.01 2.32 -9.16
N PHE A 57 3.78 1.07 -9.50
CA PHE A 57 3.42 0.03 -8.54
C PHE A 57 4.08 -1.30 -8.94
N ILE A 58 4.00 -2.28 -8.06
CA ILE A 58 4.65 -3.57 -8.26
C ILE A 58 3.59 -4.66 -8.26
N SER A 59 3.69 -5.58 -9.22
CA SER A 59 2.87 -6.78 -9.25
C SER A 59 3.73 -8.01 -8.98
N LEU A 60 3.34 -8.77 -7.96
CA LEU A 60 3.99 -10.01 -7.58
C LEU A 60 3.26 -11.17 -8.24
N VAL A 61 4.03 -12.08 -8.82
CA VAL A 61 3.54 -13.29 -9.48
C VAL A 61 4.20 -14.49 -8.85
N GLN A 62 3.42 -15.34 -8.22
CA GLN A 62 3.89 -16.54 -7.55
C GLN A 62 3.12 -17.76 -8.06
N LEU A 63 3.83 -18.66 -8.71
CA LEU A 63 3.30 -19.95 -9.13
C LEU A 63 3.51 -21.00 -8.01
N PRO A 64 2.77 -22.13 -8.05
CA PRO A 64 3.01 -23.24 -7.15
C PRO A 64 4.45 -23.75 -7.21
N ALA A 65 4.88 -24.35 -6.12
CA ALA A 65 6.19 -25.00 -6.05
C ALA A 65 6.33 -26.05 -7.15
N GLY A 66 7.50 -26.08 -7.81
CA GLY A 66 7.77 -26.96 -8.96
C GLY A 66 7.33 -26.44 -10.32
N ALA A 67 6.72 -25.27 -10.40
CA ALA A 67 6.45 -24.64 -11.70
C ALA A 67 7.76 -24.26 -12.40
N THR A 68 7.82 -24.52 -13.70
CA THR A 68 8.99 -24.20 -14.52
C THR A 68 9.06 -22.69 -14.82
N GLN A 69 10.25 -22.24 -15.19
CA GLN A 69 10.44 -20.85 -15.60
C GLN A 69 9.59 -20.48 -16.83
N GLU A 70 9.40 -21.42 -17.75
CA GLU A 70 8.57 -21.20 -18.94
C GLU A 70 7.12 -20.87 -18.57
N ARG A 71 6.52 -21.64 -17.64
CA ARG A 71 5.17 -21.37 -17.14
C ARG A 71 5.09 -20.04 -16.42
N THR A 72 6.15 -19.66 -15.70
CA THR A 72 6.24 -18.37 -15.01
C THR A 72 6.28 -17.23 -16.01
N LEU A 73 7.04 -17.39 -17.12
CA LEU A 73 7.10 -16.41 -18.20
C LEU A 73 5.76 -16.29 -18.95
N GLU A 74 5.04 -17.39 -19.18
CA GLU A 74 3.70 -17.34 -19.76
C GLU A 74 2.71 -16.53 -18.91
N VAL A 75 2.70 -16.76 -17.61
CA VAL A 75 1.84 -16.01 -16.69
C VAL A 75 2.29 -14.55 -16.61
N LEU A 76 3.60 -14.29 -16.53
CA LEU A 76 4.14 -12.94 -16.52
C LEU A 76 3.73 -12.17 -17.78
N SER A 77 3.80 -12.81 -18.96
CA SER A 77 3.37 -12.20 -20.21
C SER A 77 1.86 -11.83 -20.20
N GLN A 78 1.01 -12.67 -19.61
CA GLN A 78 -0.42 -12.33 -19.44
C GLN A 78 -0.60 -11.10 -18.52
N VAL A 79 0.17 -11.00 -17.46
CA VAL A 79 0.17 -9.86 -16.55
C VAL A 79 0.64 -8.59 -17.26
N GLU A 80 1.73 -8.67 -18.01
CA GLU A 80 2.26 -7.54 -18.80
C GLU A 80 1.24 -7.07 -19.83
N GLN A 81 0.64 -7.98 -20.59
CA GLN A 81 -0.40 -7.65 -21.58
C GLN A 81 -1.64 -7.03 -20.92
N HIS A 82 -2.01 -7.47 -19.72
CA HIS A 82 -3.10 -6.85 -18.98
C HIS A 82 -2.79 -5.39 -18.66
N TYR A 83 -1.59 -5.10 -18.15
CA TYR A 83 -1.19 -3.75 -17.77
C TYR A 83 -0.99 -2.84 -18.99
N LEU A 84 -0.35 -3.32 -20.05
CA LEU A 84 -0.13 -2.54 -21.28
C LEU A 84 -1.42 -2.12 -21.98
N LYS A 85 -2.54 -2.81 -21.71
CA LYS A 85 -3.87 -2.41 -22.20
C LYS A 85 -4.53 -1.31 -21.38
N GLN A 86 -3.98 -1.01 -20.19
CA GLN A 86 -4.55 0.06 -19.34
C GLN A 86 -4.07 1.42 -19.82
N PRO A 87 -4.98 2.39 -20.01
CA PRO A 87 -4.61 3.70 -20.56
C PRO A 87 -3.69 4.50 -19.60
N GLU A 88 -3.69 4.17 -18.32
CA GLU A 88 -2.89 4.82 -17.30
C GLU A 88 -1.45 4.32 -17.22
N VAL A 89 -1.15 3.19 -17.87
CA VAL A 89 0.17 2.54 -17.82
C VAL A 89 1.03 3.05 -18.98
N ALA A 90 2.26 3.44 -18.67
CA ALA A 90 3.25 3.88 -19.65
C ALA A 90 4.16 2.72 -20.07
N ASN A 91 4.61 1.90 -19.12
CA ASN A 91 5.53 0.81 -19.38
C ASN A 91 5.44 -0.28 -18.30
N VAL A 92 5.85 -1.49 -18.64
CA VAL A 92 5.94 -2.63 -17.73
C VAL A 92 7.30 -3.31 -17.91
N ILE A 93 7.95 -3.64 -16.79
CA ILE A 93 9.20 -4.39 -16.78
C ILE A 93 8.97 -5.64 -15.95
N GLY A 94 8.96 -6.80 -16.58
CA GLY A 94 8.87 -8.10 -15.92
C GLY A 94 10.24 -8.67 -15.59
N VAL A 95 10.40 -9.20 -14.39
CA VAL A 95 11.61 -9.88 -13.91
C VAL A 95 11.21 -11.26 -13.42
N ALA A 96 11.63 -12.30 -14.14
CA ALA A 96 11.39 -13.69 -13.75
C ALA A 96 12.53 -14.23 -12.86
N GLY A 97 12.22 -15.18 -12.00
CA GLY A 97 13.18 -15.83 -11.10
C GLY A 97 13.44 -15.09 -9.79
N PHE A 98 12.78 -13.97 -9.56
CA PHE A 98 12.93 -13.14 -8.38
C PHE A 98 11.59 -12.66 -7.84
N SER A 99 11.46 -12.63 -6.52
CA SER A 99 10.34 -12.03 -5.79
C SER A 99 10.85 -11.47 -4.48
N PHE A 100 10.09 -10.58 -3.83
CA PHE A 100 10.40 -10.14 -2.46
C PHE A 100 10.34 -11.27 -1.44
N PHE A 101 9.66 -12.37 -1.75
CA PHE A 101 9.56 -13.56 -0.90
C PHE A 101 10.68 -14.58 -1.13
N GLY A 102 11.57 -14.32 -2.09
CA GLY A 102 12.68 -15.22 -2.38
C GLY A 102 13.02 -15.32 -3.87
N ARG A 103 13.97 -16.17 -4.18
CA ARG A 103 14.40 -16.48 -5.54
C ARG A 103 13.89 -17.85 -5.93
N GLY A 104 13.37 -17.99 -7.14
CA GLY A 104 12.89 -19.26 -7.64
C GLY A 104 12.30 -19.13 -9.04
N GLN A 105 12.45 -20.15 -9.86
CA GLN A 105 11.92 -20.16 -11.22
C GLN A 105 10.39 -20.02 -11.29
N ASN A 106 9.69 -20.27 -10.18
CA ASN A 106 8.24 -20.12 -10.02
C ASN A 106 7.80 -18.76 -9.50
N SER A 107 8.71 -17.76 -9.48
CA SER A 107 8.45 -16.42 -8.99
C SER A 107 8.77 -15.37 -10.04
N ALA A 108 8.00 -14.30 -10.09
CA ALA A 108 8.29 -13.13 -10.92
C ALA A 108 7.77 -11.84 -10.28
N LEU A 109 8.32 -10.72 -10.72
CA LEU A 109 7.87 -9.37 -10.41
C LEU A 109 7.59 -8.61 -11.71
N ALA A 110 6.57 -7.78 -11.71
CA ALA A 110 6.36 -6.78 -12.73
C ALA A 110 6.36 -5.38 -12.11
N PHE A 111 7.29 -4.55 -12.54
CA PHE A 111 7.31 -3.12 -12.22
C PHE A 111 6.45 -2.41 -13.26
N VAL A 112 5.38 -1.79 -12.82
CA VAL A 112 4.42 -1.11 -13.68
C VAL A 112 4.58 0.38 -13.52
N ARG A 113 5.19 1.04 -14.50
CA ARG A 113 5.30 2.49 -14.54
C ARG A 113 4.02 3.08 -15.10
N MET A 114 3.46 4.02 -14.39
CA MET A 114 2.30 4.76 -14.83
C MET A 114 2.70 6.00 -15.65
N LYS A 115 1.76 6.54 -16.40
CA LYS A 115 1.92 7.84 -17.06
C LYS A 115 2.04 8.96 -16.04
N ASP A 116 2.47 10.12 -16.47
CA ASP A 116 2.64 11.28 -15.60
C ASP A 116 1.31 11.73 -14.99
N TRP A 117 1.37 12.34 -13.81
CA TRP A 117 0.18 12.73 -13.04
C TRP A 117 -0.73 13.71 -13.80
N GLU A 118 -0.15 14.54 -14.68
CA GLU A 118 -0.89 15.47 -15.54
C GLU A 118 -1.83 14.75 -16.52
N GLU A 119 -1.49 13.52 -16.95
CA GLU A 119 -2.33 12.68 -17.81
C GLU A 119 -3.34 11.84 -17.00
N ARG A 120 -3.19 11.77 -15.68
CA ARG A 120 -3.98 10.92 -14.78
C ARG A 120 -4.71 11.72 -13.70
N THR A 121 -5.32 12.82 -14.05
CA THR A 121 -5.94 13.77 -13.12
C THR A 121 -7.19 13.25 -12.40
N ARG A 122 -7.81 12.17 -12.90
CA ARG A 122 -9.04 11.61 -12.32
C ARG A 122 -8.70 10.63 -11.18
N PRO A 123 -9.49 10.60 -10.09
CA PRO A 123 -9.26 9.68 -8.96
C PRO A 123 -9.24 8.20 -9.36
N GLU A 124 -10.01 7.81 -10.38
CA GLU A 124 -10.02 6.44 -10.92
C GLU A 124 -8.71 6.04 -11.61
N ASN A 125 -7.88 7.01 -12.00
CA ASN A 125 -6.59 6.82 -12.65
C ASN A 125 -5.41 6.89 -11.67
N ALA A 126 -5.67 7.10 -10.39
CA ALA A 126 -4.65 7.04 -9.35
C ALA A 126 -4.11 5.61 -9.19
N ALA A 127 -2.85 5.47 -8.78
CA ALA A 127 -2.17 4.18 -8.63
C ALA A 127 -2.98 3.21 -7.75
N THR A 128 -3.54 3.67 -6.63
CA THR A 128 -4.37 2.87 -5.73
C THR A 128 -5.62 2.30 -6.40
N ALA A 129 -6.27 3.08 -7.27
CA ALA A 129 -7.45 2.63 -8.02
C ALA A 129 -7.07 1.60 -9.09
N VAL A 130 -5.96 1.82 -9.81
CA VAL A 130 -5.43 0.89 -10.81
C VAL A 130 -5.02 -0.43 -10.16
N VAL A 131 -4.29 -0.39 -9.05
CA VAL A 131 -3.89 -1.57 -8.26
C VAL A 131 -5.12 -2.39 -7.83
N ARG A 132 -6.16 -1.73 -7.33
CA ARG A 132 -7.40 -2.42 -6.93
C ARG A 132 -8.09 -3.11 -8.11
N ARG A 133 -8.20 -2.44 -9.27
CA ARG A 133 -8.77 -3.03 -10.50
C ARG A 133 -7.93 -4.21 -11.00
N ALA A 134 -6.61 -4.05 -10.98
CA ALA A 134 -5.67 -5.09 -11.38
C ALA A 134 -5.82 -6.34 -10.50
N ASN A 135 -5.87 -6.19 -9.18
CA ASN A 135 -6.07 -7.31 -8.26
C ASN A 135 -7.36 -8.08 -8.55
N MET A 136 -8.47 -7.39 -8.84
CA MET A 136 -9.73 -8.03 -9.23
C MET A 136 -9.64 -8.74 -10.58
N ALA A 137 -8.95 -8.16 -11.56
CA ALA A 137 -8.82 -8.75 -12.89
C ALA A 137 -7.87 -9.94 -12.90
N LEU A 138 -6.70 -9.80 -12.27
CA LEU A 138 -5.64 -10.80 -12.26
C LEU A 138 -5.95 -12.00 -11.36
N SER A 139 -6.85 -11.87 -10.38
CA SER A 139 -7.34 -13.00 -9.57
C SER A 139 -8.05 -14.09 -10.40
N ARG A 140 -8.41 -13.79 -11.64
CA ARG A 140 -8.98 -14.78 -12.58
C ARG A 140 -7.95 -15.75 -13.13
N ILE A 141 -6.67 -15.41 -13.07
CA ILE A 141 -5.57 -16.29 -13.49
C ILE A 141 -5.34 -17.31 -12.38
N LYS A 142 -5.88 -18.51 -12.55
CA LYS A 142 -5.84 -19.57 -11.53
C LYS A 142 -4.50 -20.29 -11.41
N GLN A 143 -3.60 -20.08 -12.37
CA GLN A 143 -2.29 -20.75 -12.42
C GLN A 143 -1.27 -20.16 -11.47
N ALA A 144 -1.50 -18.95 -10.99
CA ALA A 144 -0.59 -18.24 -10.09
C ALA A 144 -1.36 -17.39 -9.08
N MET A 145 -0.73 -17.13 -7.96
CA MET A 145 -1.13 -16.08 -7.04
C MET A 145 -0.52 -14.77 -7.55
N ILE A 146 -1.37 -13.83 -7.93
CA ILE A 146 -0.95 -12.55 -8.48
C ILE A 146 -1.59 -11.45 -7.67
N PHE A 147 -0.79 -10.51 -7.19
CA PHE A 147 -1.29 -9.33 -6.50
C PHE A 147 -0.40 -8.12 -6.75
N ALA A 148 -1.06 -7.01 -7.02
CA ALA A 148 -0.44 -5.71 -7.20
C ALA A 148 -0.46 -4.96 -5.86
N VAL A 149 0.63 -4.24 -5.59
CA VAL A 149 0.81 -3.44 -4.38
C VAL A 149 1.46 -2.10 -4.72
N ASN A 150 1.00 -1.04 -4.07
CA ASN A 150 1.76 0.21 -4.06
C ASN A 150 2.96 0.05 -3.15
N PRO A 151 4.15 0.46 -3.59
CA PRO A 151 5.30 0.51 -2.70
C PRO A 151 5.06 1.54 -1.59
N PRO A 152 5.59 1.31 -0.39
CA PRO A 152 5.53 2.30 0.68
C PRO A 152 6.33 3.54 0.29
N PRO A 153 5.95 4.73 0.79
CA PRO A 153 6.67 5.99 0.48
C PRO A 153 8.14 5.96 0.94
N ILE A 154 8.47 5.14 1.92
CA ILE A 154 9.83 4.92 2.42
C ILE A 154 10.16 3.43 2.26
N PRO A 155 11.05 3.05 1.31
CA PRO A 155 11.39 1.65 1.03
C PRO A 155 11.96 0.89 2.23
N GLU A 156 12.63 1.59 3.14
CA GLU A 156 13.26 1.01 4.34
C GLU A 156 12.22 0.51 5.36
N LEU A 157 10.97 0.95 5.29
CA LEU A 157 9.90 0.52 6.18
C LEU A 157 9.19 -0.77 5.73
N GLY A 158 9.63 -1.37 4.64
CA GLY A 158 9.11 -2.63 4.12
C GLY A 158 8.75 -2.56 2.63
N ALA A 159 8.50 -3.71 2.04
CA ALA A 159 8.11 -3.82 0.63
C ALA A 159 6.62 -3.55 0.40
N VAL A 160 5.81 -3.69 1.43
CA VAL A 160 4.34 -3.53 1.41
C VAL A 160 3.89 -2.87 2.71
N GLY A 161 2.90 -1.98 2.66
CA GLY A 161 2.31 -1.39 3.86
C GLY A 161 1.67 -2.44 4.76
N GLY A 162 1.68 -2.20 6.08
CA GLY A 162 1.14 -3.11 7.07
C GLY A 162 2.12 -3.39 8.21
N PHE A 163 2.05 -4.59 8.76
CA PHE A 163 3.02 -5.07 9.77
C PHE A 163 3.39 -6.53 9.48
N ASP A 164 4.61 -6.88 9.80
CA ASP A 164 5.14 -8.25 9.70
C ASP A 164 5.06 -8.93 11.06
N PHE A 165 4.36 -10.06 11.12
CA PHE A 165 4.32 -10.92 12.29
C PHE A 165 5.23 -12.13 12.09
N ARG A 166 6.23 -12.29 12.95
CA ARG A 166 7.19 -13.38 12.88
C ARG A 166 6.94 -14.40 13.97
N LEU A 167 6.63 -15.64 13.57
CA LEU A 167 6.51 -16.78 14.46
C LEU A 167 7.85 -17.52 14.49
N ILE A 168 8.41 -17.70 15.68
CA ILE A 168 9.73 -18.32 15.88
C ILE A 168 9.58 -19.55 16.77
N ASP A 169 10.07 -20.70 16.32
CA ASP A 169 10.18 -21.91 17.14
C ASP A 169 11.39 -21.81 18.08
N ARG A 170 11.13 -21.42 19.34
CA ARG A 170 12.17 -21.43 20.40
C ARG A 170 12.32 -22.77 21.09
N GLY A 171 11.34 -23.66 20.96
CA GLY A 171 11.31 -24.95 21.59
C GLY A 171 11.96 -26.05 20.77
N ASN A 172 12.41 -25.72 19.53
CA ASN A 172 12.94 -26.69 18.56
C ASN A 172 12.00 -27.89 18.33
N LEU A 173 10.71 -27.58 18.23
CA LEU A 173 9.63 -28.56 18.06
C LEU A 173 9.54 -29.09 16.62
N GLY A 174 10.24 -28.43 15.69
CA GLY A 174 10.34 -28.80 14.28
C GLY A 174 9.37 -28.07 13.35
N GLY A 175 9.65 -28.17 12.04
CA GLY A 175 8.96 -27.41 11.01
C GLY A 175 7.45 -27.69 10.91
N GLU A 176 7.02 -28.94 11.11
CA GLU A 176 5.60 -29.32 11.08
C GLU A 176 4.79 -28.58 12.16
N ARG A 177 5.31 -28.54 13.39
CA ARG A 177 4.66 -27.83 14.50
C ARG A 177 4.63 -26.32 14.28
N LEU A 178 5.68 -25.76 13.69
CA LEU A 178 5.72 -24.35 13.33
C LEU A 178 4.68 -24.02 12.26
N LEU A 179 4.52 -24.87 11.25
CA LEU A 179 3.50 -24.72 10.21
C LEU A 179 2.08 -24.82 10.77
N GLU A 180 1.84 -25.77 11.67
CA GLU A 180 0.56 -25.93 12.35
C GLU A 180 0.20 -24.66 13.14
N ALA A 181 1.15 -24.16 13.95
CA ALA A 181 0.98 -22.94 14.70
C ALA A 181 0.77 -21.70 13.79
N ARG A 182 1.50 -21.62 12.67
CA ARG A 182 1.29 -20.59 11.65
C ARG A 182 -0.14 -20.61 11.10
N ASN A 183 -0.62 -21.79 10.72
CA ASN A 183 -1.96 -21.95 10.14
C ASN A 183 -3.07 -21.56 11.13
N VAL A 184 -2.90 -21.90 12.42
CA VAL A 184 -3.80 -21.47 13.48
C VAL A 184 -3.78 -19.95 13.62
N ALA A 185 -2.59 -19.33 13.67
CA ALA A 185 -2.44 -17.88 13.77
C ALA A 185 -3.08 -17.16 12.57
N LEU A 186 -2.87 -17.65 11.33
CA LEU A 186 -3.50 -17.12 10.12
C LEU A 186 -5.03 -17.24 10.18
N GLY A 187 -5.55 -18.38 10.60
CA GLY A 187 -6.99 -18.61 10.74
C GLY A 187 -7.65 -17.64 11.71
N LEU A 188 -7.02 -17.38 12.86
CA LEU A 188 -7.50 -16.40 13.83
C LEU A 188 -7.41 -14.96 13.30
N ALA A 189 -6.29 -14.62 12.66
CA ALA A 189 -6.09 -13.29 12.09
C ALA A 189 -7.07 -12.97 10.94
N MET A 190 -7.42 -13.96 10.11
CA MET A 190 -8.42 -13.78 9.04
C MET A 190 -9.85 -13.56 9.56
N GLN A 191 -10.14 -14.01 10.79
CA GLN A 191 -11.44 -13.81 11.44
C GLN A 191 -11.54 -12.45 12.15
N ASP A 192 -10.43 -11.77 12.40
CA ASP A 192 -10.42 -10.46 13.05
C ASP A 192 -10.74 -9.35 12.03
N GLY A 193 -11.92 -8.74 12.14
CA GLY A 193 -12.36 -7.67 11.23
C GLY A 193 -11.53 -6.39 11.25
N ARG A 194 -10.55 -6.28 12.16
CA ARG A 194 -9.60 -5.17 12.22
C ARG A 194 -8.40 -5.38 11.30
N LEU A 195 -8.19 -6.61 10.81
CA LEU A 195 -7.08 -7.00 9.95
C LEU A 195 -7.58 -7.19 8.52
N ALA A 196 -6.84 -6.68 7.56
CA ALA A 196 -7.13 -6.83 6.14
C ALA A 196 -5.89 -7.37 5.40
N GLY A 197 -6.10 -8.21 4.40
CA GLY A 197 -5.02 -8.71 3.57
C GLY A 197 -4.05 -9.67 4.29
N VAL A 198 -4.52 -10.37 5.33
CA VAL A 198 -3.71 -11.35 6.07
C VAL A 198 -3.28 -12.47 5.14
N ARG A 199 -1.99 -12.70 5.06
CA ARG A 199 -1.38 -13.74 4.22
C ARG A 199 -0.08 -14.25 4.82
N PRO A 200 0.33 -15.49 4.55
CA PRO A 200 1.66 -15.94 4.89
C PRO A 200 2.70 -15.22 4.01
N GLU A 201 3.84 -14.93 4.57
CA GLU A 201 5.00 -14.46 3.84
C GLU A 201 5.93 -15.64 3.53
N GLY A 202 6.46 -15.68 2.32
CA GLY A 202 7.34 -16.76 1.86
C GLY A 202 6.61 -17.86 1.07
N GLN A 203 7.40 -18.82 0.64
CA GLN A 203 6.91 -19.97 -0.13
C GLN A 203 6.47 -21.09 0.81
N GLU A 204 5.44 -21.85 0.41
CA GLU A 204 5.08 -23.07 1.10
C GLU A 204 6.21 -24.10 1.00
N PRO A 205 6.45 -24.89 2.06
CA PRO A 205 7.42 -25.96 2.00
C PRO A 205 7.10 -26.92 0.86
N ALA A 206 8.07 -27.18 0.01
CA ALA A 206 7.96 -28.11 -1.10
C ALA A 206 8.93 -29.28 -0.92
N PRO A 207 8.57 -30.50 -1.33
CA PRO A 207 9.51 -31.61 -1.39
C PRO A 207 10.71 -31.26 -2.27
N GLN A 208 11.91 -31.49 -1.77
CA GLN A 208 13.16 -31.28 -2.48
C GLN A 208 13.88 -32.62 -2.63
N LEU A 209 14.44 -32.85 -3.80
CA LEU A 209 15.33 -33.98 -4.04
C LEU A 209 16.76 -33.50 -3.87
N LEU A 210 17.46 -34.07 -2.91
CA LEU A 210 18.92 -33.93 -2.82
C LEU A 210 19.55 -34.98 -3.74
N VAL A 211 20.24 -34.51 -4.78
CA VAL A 211 21.03 -35.40 -5.65
C VAL A 211 22.46 -35.31 -5.15
N ASP A 212 22.93 -36.43 -4.58
CA ASP A 212 24.31 -36.63 -4.19
C ASP A 212 25.03 -37.29 -5.39
N ILE A 213 26.08 -36.65 -5.89
CA ILE A 213 26.83 -37.13 -7.06
C ILE A 213 28.21 -37.53 -6.54
N ASP A 214 28.53 -38.81 -6.59
CA ASP A 214 29.85 -39.34 -6.29
C ASP A 214 30.91 -38.93 -7.33
#